data_c4d26d977b60744b00ce0ae6b62188b5
#
_entry.id   c4d26d977b60744b00ce0ae6b62188b5
#
_cell.length_a   1.000
_cell.length_b   1.000
_cell.length_c   1.000
_cell.angle_alpha   90.00
_cell.angle_beta   90.00
_cell.angle_gamma   90.00
#
_symmetry.space_group_name_H-M   'P 1'
#
loop_
_entity.id
_entity.type
_entity.pdbx_description
1 polymer ?
#
loop_
_entity_poly.entity_id
_entity_poly.type
_entity_poly.pdbx_seq_one_letter_code
_entity_poly.pdbx_strand_id
1 'polypeptide(L)'
;METSTVTTRREPAIALVALAVPIVAIAALALTRGIAGPSTSAASAREQRAANAIVIENFTFAPRTLTVTKGTSITVRNTDGVTHTFSATDGSFDTGDIRSGASKVVKLTTAGTFAYRCNIHPSMTGTVVVR
;
A
#
# COMPACT_ATOMS: atom_id res chain seq x y z
N MET A 1 -57.25 40.58 0.31
CA MET A 1 -56.40 41.77 0.24
C MET A 1 -55.72 41.90 1.56
N GLU A 2 -54.55 41.31 1.72
CA GLU A 2 -53.75 41.42 2.94
C GLU A 2 -52.33 41.79 2.56
N THR A 3 -51.93 42.97 3.02
CA THR A 3 -50.62 43.58 2.80
C THR A 3 -49.65 43.07 3.85
N SER A 4 -48.67 42.23 3.42
CA SER A 4 -47.61 41.80 4.31
C SER A 4 -46.50 42.84 4.41
N THR A 5 -46.35 43.37 5.60
CA THR A 5 -45.35 44.35 5.99
C THR A 5 -44.02 43.65 6.23
N VAL A 6 -43.00 43.97 5.42
CA VAL A 6 -41.62 43.51 5.61
C VAL A 6 -40.96 44.40 6.68
N THR A 7 -40.64 43.80 7.83
CA THR A 7 -39.88 44.47 8.92
C THR A 7 -38.37 44.29 8.66
N THR A 8 -37.72 45.40 8.28
CA THR A 8 -36.29 45.48 8.13
C THR A 8 -35.63 45.60 9.52
N ARG A 9 -35.00 44.54 9.99
CA ARG A 9 -34.19 44.51 11.22
C ARG A 9 -32.82 45.11 10.94
N ARG A 10 -32.55 46.29 11.50
CA ARG A 10 -31.23 46.94 11.51
C ARG A 10 -30.34 46.23 12.51
N GLU A 11 -29.21 45.68 12.04
CA GLU A 11 -28.17 45.21 12.92
C GLU A 11 -27.28 46.37 13.42
N PRO A 12 -26.88 46.37 14.69
CA PRO A 12 -25.95 47.39 15.17
C PRO A 12 -24.48 47.00 14.83
N ALA A 13 -23.78 47.97 14.28
CA ALA A 13 -22.34 47.88 14.03
C ALA A 13 -21.57 47.76 15.36
N ILE A 14 -20.90 46.63 15.55
CA ILE A 14 -19.98 46.44 16.68
C ILE A 14 -18.60 46.97 16.25
N ALA A 15 -18.20 48.07 16.91
CA ALA A 15 -16.90 48.68 16.74
C ALA A 15 -15.79 47.72 17.23
N LEU A 16 -14.87 47.34 16.35
CA LEU A 16 -13.68 46.57 16.69
C LEU A 16 -12.67 47.48 17.38
N VAL A 17 -12.51 47.33 18.69
CA VAL A 17 -11.42 47.97 19.45
C VAL A 17 -10.17 47.12 19.25
N ALA A 18 -9.21 47.63 18.49
CA ALA A 18 -7.90 47.01 18.32
C ALA A 18 -7.05 47.21 19.59
N LEU A 19 -6.92 46.19 20.43
CA LEU A 19 -5.90 46.16 21.46
C LEU A 19 -4.58 45.68 20.85
N ALA A 20 -3.63 46.59 20.76
CA ALA A 20 -2.24 46.27 20.40
C ALA A 20 -1.57 45.57 21.59
N VAL A 21 -1.27 44.26 21.42
CA VAL A 21 -0.44 43.50 22.36
C VAL A 21 1.00 43.55 21.86
N PRO A 22 1.99 44.01 22.66
CA PRO A 22 3.38 43.97 22.26
C PRO A 22 3.87 42.51 22.23
N ILE A 23 4.37 42.06 21.07
CA ILE A 23 5.01 40.76 20.91
C ILE A 23 6.39 40.85 21.56
N VAL A 24 6.51 40.29 22.76
CA VAL A 24 7.80 40.00 23.40
C VAL A 24 8.40 38.80 22.67
N ALA A 25 9.41 39.05 21.85
CA ALA A 25 10.17 37.99 21.19
C ALA A 25 11.02 37.25 22.25
N ILE A 26 10.54 36.13 22.76
CA ILE A 26 11.34 35.19 23.52
C ILE A 26 12.02 34.30 22.48
N ALA A 27 13.31 34.54 22.20
CA ALA A 27 14.17 33.64 21.45
C ALA A 27 14.39 32.36 22.24
N ALA A 28 13.47 31.40 22.11
CA ALA A 28 13.69 30.04 22.59
C ALA A 28 14.64 29.33 21.59
N LEU A 29 15.90 29.17 21.98
CA LEU A 29 16.89 28.35 21.34
C LEU A 29 16.44 26.87 21.51
N ALA A 30 15.52 26.42 20.65
CA ALA A 30 15.12 25.01 20.60
C ALA A 30 16.25 24.23 19.95
N LEU A 31 17.04 23.52 20.77
CA LEU A 31 17.88 22.42 20.33
C LEU A 31 16.94 21.31 19.83
N THR A 32 16.48 21.37 18.58
CA THR A 32 15.77 20.29 17.94
C THR A 32 16.78 19.17 17.66
N ARG A 33 16.88 18.21 18.58
CA ARG A 33 17.40 16.89 18.27
C ARG A 33 16.50 16.37 17.16
N GLY A 34 17.02 16.39 15.93
CA GLY A 34 16.39 15.78 14.77
C GLY A 34 16.22 14.30 15.05
N ILE A 35 15.03 13.90 15.48
CA ILE A 35 14.59 12.52 15.37
C ILE A 35 14.41 12.31 13.87
N ALA A 36 15.42 11.73 13.23
CA ALA A 36 15.31 11.26 11.85
C ALA A 36 14.21 10.19 11.84
N GLY A 37 12.98 10.59 11.53
CA GLY A 37 11.90 9.66 11.23
C GLY A 37 12.31 8.78 10.04
N PRO A 38 11.73 7.58 9.88
CA PRO A 38 12.04 6.72 8.76
C PRO A 38 11.81 7.50 7.48
N SER A 39 12.87 7.61 6.67
CA SER A 39 12.85 8.38 5.42
C SER A 39 11.66 7.93 4.59
N THR A 40 10.89 8.87 4.04
CA THR A 40 9.71 8.63 3.18
C THR A 40 10.00 7.60 2.07
N SER A 41 11.24 7.56 1.59
CA SER A 41 11.77 6.57 0.65
C SER A 41 11.72 5.13 1.18
N ALA A 42 12.03 4.90 2.46
CA ALA A 42 12.02 3.55 3.03
C ALA A 42 10.58 3.03 3.24
N ALA A 43 9.63 3.91 3.59
CA ALA A 43 8.23 3.57 3.73
C ALA A 43 7.64 3.17 2.35
N SER A 44 7.85 3.99 1.33
CA SER A 44 7.42 3.70 -0.04
C SER A 44 7.99 2.39 -0.59
N ALA A 45 9.26 2.09 -0.31
CA ALA A 45 9.90 0.84 -0.71
C ALA A 45 9.30 -0.39 0.00
N ARG A 46 8.86 -0.24 1.27
CA ARG A 46 8.18 -1.33 2.01
C ARG A 46 6.78 -1.57 1.47
N GLU A 47 6.01 -0.52 1.22
CA GLU A 47 4.68 -0.61 0.62
C GLU A 47 4.74 -1.25 -0.78
N GLN A 48 5.72 -0.86 -1.59
CA GLN A 48 5.92 -1.46 -2.92
C GLN A 48 6.29 -2.95 -2.83
N ARG A 49 7.11 -3.35 -1.87
CA ARG A 49 7.44 -4.77 -1.65
C ARG A 49 6.23 -5.56 -1.16
N ALA A 50 5.39 -4.99 -0.29
CA ALA A 50 4.15 -5.62 0.14
C ALA A 50 3.14 -5.74 -1.02
N ALA A 51 3.07 -4.73 -1.89
CA ALA A 51 2.23 -4.75 -3.09
C ALA A 51 2.67 -5.80 -4.12
N ASN A 52 3.94 -6.21 -4.11
CA ASN A 52 4.52 -7.20 -5.01
C ASN A 52 4.77 -8.54 -4.30
N ALA A 53 3.95 -8.89 -3.33
CA ALA A 53 4.06 -10.14 -2.58
C ALA A 53 2.84 -11.02 -2.77
N ILE A 54 3.07 -12.33 -2.80
CA ILE A 54 2.04 -13.37 -2.70
C ILE A 54 2.35 -14.19 -1.45
N VAL A 55 1.38 -14.39 -0.60
CA VAL A 55 1.48 -15.26 0.55
C VAL A 55 0.75 -16.57 0.24
N ILE A 56 1.35 -17.69 0.58
CA ILE A 56 0.71 -19.01 0.58
C ILE A 56 0.27 -19.28 2.01
N GLU A 57 -1.03 -19.42 2.19
CA GLU A 57 -1.66 -19.68 3.48
C GLU A 57 -2.93 -20.52 3.30
N ASN A 58 -3.10 -21.52 4.12
CA ASN A 58 -4.27 -22.41 4.07
C ASN A 58 -4.52 -23.00 2.68
N PHE A 59 -3.45 -23.48 2.01
CA PHE A 59 -3.50 -24.03 0.65
C PHE A 59 -4.09 -23.05 -0.38
N THR A 60 -3.84 -21.75 -0.20
CA THR A 60 -4.33 -20.70 -1.09
C THR A 60 -3.25 -19.65 -1.32
N PHE A 61 -3.21 -19.10 -2.53
CA PHE A 61 -2.40 -17.92 -2.83
C PHE A 61 -3.18 -16.64 -2.49
N ALA A 62 -2.57 -15.72 -1.77
CA ALA A 62 -3.15 -14.43 -1.40
C ALA A 62 -2.18 -13.27 -1.78
N PRO A 63 -2.60 -12.33 -2.66
CA PRO A 63 -3.83 -12.35 -3.45
C PRO A 63 -3.79 -13.43 -4.56
N ARG A 64 -4.94 -13.96 -4.96
CA ARG A 64 -5.03 -14.92 -6.08
C ARG A 64 -4.78 -14.27 -7.44
N THR A 65 -5.04 -12.97 -7.55
CA THR A 65 -4.72 -12.16 -8.73
C THR A 65 -3.84 -11.00 -8.32
N LEU A 66 -2.66 -10.90 -8.93
CA LEU A 66 -1.72 -9.83 -8.68
C LEU A 66 -1.41 -9.10 -9.99
N THR A 67 -1.51 -7.77 -9.99
CA THR A 67 -1.10 -6.93 -11.12
C THR A 67 0.19 -6.20 -10.79
N VAL A 68 1.18 -6.33 -11.65
CA VAL A 68 2.49 -5.69 -11.49
C VAL A 68 2.99 -5.09 -12.80
N THR A 69 3.99 -4.21 -12.69
CA THR A 69 4.68 -3.64 -13.84
C THR A 69 5.75 -4.60 -14.36
N LYS A 70 5.98 -4.63 -15.66
CA LYS A 70 7.08 -5.38 -16.31
C LYS A 70 8.42 -5.06 -15.63
N GLY A 71 9.20 -6.09 -15.38
CA GLY A 71 10.48 -6.02 -14.67
C GLY A 71 10.37 -6.11 -13.15
N THR A 72 9.15 -6.17 -12.60
CA THR A 72 8.92 -6.33 -11.16
C THR A 72 9.36 -7.71 -10.67
N SER A 73 9.94 -7.73 -9.47
CA SER A 73 10.19 -8.96 -8.72
C SER A 73 9.05 -9.20 -7.74
N ILE A 74 8.41 -10.36 -7.84
CA ILE A 74 7.38 -10.82 -6.89
C ILE A 74 8.04 -11.69 -5.84
N THR A 75 7.74 -11.44 -4.57
CA THR A 75 8.13 -12.33 -3.47
C THR A 75 6.98 -13.26 -3.14
N VAL A 76 7.21 -14.56 -3.20
CA VAL A 76 6.23 -15.59 -2.79
C VAL A 76 6.69 -16.18 -1.47
N ARG A 77 5.88 -16.05 -0.43
CA ARG A 77 6.16 -16.56 0.92
C ARG A 77 5.19 -17.68 1.28
N ASN A 78 5.73 -18.80 1.73
CA ASN A 78 4.94 -19.91 2.25
C ASN A 78 4.81 -19.81 3.77
N THR A 79 3.60 -19.68 4.29
CA THR A 79 3.27 -19.68 5.71
C THR A 79 2.59 -20.97 6.18
N ASP A 80 2.29 -21.89 5.25
CA ASP A 80 1.77 -23.22 5.58
C ASP A 80 2.86 -24.13 6.16
N GLY A 81 2.44 -25.18 6.86
CA GLY A 81 3.32 -26.20 7.41
C GLY A 81 3.90 -27.19 6.40
N VAL A 82 3.49 -27.11 5.13
CA VAL A 82 3.88 -28.02 4.04
C VAL A 82 4.58 -27.27 2.91
N THR A 83 5.27 -28.00 2.04
CA THR A 83 5.94 -27.44 0.87
C THR A 83 4.95 -27.13 -0.25
N HIS A 84 5.10 -26.00 -0.91
CA HIS A 84 4.36 -25.58 -2.10
C HIS A 84 5.30 -25.19 -3.24
N THR A 85 4.76 -24.92 -4.42
CA THR A 85 5.46 -24.29 -5.55
C THR A 85 4.63 -23.13 -6.08
N PHE A 86 5.28 -22.25 -6.86
CA PHE A 86 4.61 -21.17 -7.58
C PHE A 86 5.12 -21.21 -9.03
N SER A 87 4.31 -21.79 -9.89
CA SER A 87 4.73 -22.15 -11.25
C SER A 87 3.70 -21.72 -12.26
N ALA A 88 4.12 -20.99 -13.31
CA ALA A 88 3.26 -20.63 -14.42
C ALA A 88 2.83 -21.87 -15.19
N THR A 89 1.58 -21.91 -15.63
CA THR A 89 1.03 -23.06 -16.39
C THR A 89 1.65 -23.18 -17.79
N ASP A 90 2.17 -22.08 -18.32
CA ASP A 90 2.88 -22.00 -19.61
C ASP A 90 4.39 -22.20 -19.49
N GLY A 91 4.90 -22.41 -18.26
CA GLY A 91 6.34 -22.61 -17.99
C GLY A 91 7.17 -21.33 -18.00
N SER A 92 6.57 -20.14 -18.10
CA SER A 92 7.29 -18.86 -18.15
C SER A 92 8.05 -18.54 -16.86
N PHE A 93 7.63 -19.10 -15.72
CA PHE A 93 8.36 -19.06 -14.46
C PHE A 93 8.03 -20.26 -13.57
N ASP A 94 8.99 -20.63 -12.72
CA ASP A 94 8.86 -21.67 -11.71
C ASP A 94 9.81 -21.36 -10.54
N THR A 95 9.30 -21.45 -9.32
CA THR A 95 10.11 -21.27 -8.11
C THR A 95 10.77 -22.55 -7.64
N GLY A 96 10.32 -23.70 -8.13
CA GLY A 96 10.53 -24.97 -7.45
C GLY A 96 9.93 -24.97 -6.05
N ASP A 97 10.46 -25.81 -5.17
CA ASP A 97 9.96 -25.98 -3.81
C ASP A 97 10.10 -24.72 -2.95
N ILE A 98 9.01 -24.31 -2.33
CA ILE A 98 8.96 -23.30 -1.30
C ILE A 98 8.59 -24.00 0.02
N ARG A 99 9.57 -24.28 0.86
CA ARG A 99 9.37 -24.96 2.14
C ARG A 99 8.58 -24.10 3.11
N SER A 100 8.02 -24.70 4.15
CA SER A 100 7.36 -23.99 5.25
C SER A 100 8.25 -22.86 5.80
N GLY A 101 7.67 -21.66 5.94
CA GLY A 101 8.35 -20.44 6.39
C GLY A 101 9.31 -19.80 5.38
N ALA A 102 9.58 -20.44 4.24
CA ALA A 102 10.50 -19.94 3.23
C ALA A 102 9.83 -18.94 2.29
N SER A 103 10.68 -18.18 1.56
CA SER A 103 10.26 -17.27 0.50
C SER A 103 11.12 -17.48 -0.74
N LYS A 104 10.52 -17.28 -1.91
CA LYS A 104 11.20 -17.27 -3.20
C LYS A 104 10.85 -15.99 -3.95
N VAL A 105 11.72 -15.59 -4.87
CA VAL A 105 11.54 -14.39 -5.68
C VAL A 105 11.50 -14.78 -7.15
N VAL A 106 10.50 -14.27 -7.88
CA VAL A 106 10.36 -14.42 -9.32
C VAL A 106 10.39 -13.04 -9.96
N LYS A 107 11.23 -12.85 -10.97
CA LYS A 107 11.28 -11.60 -11.76
C LYS A 107 10.45 -11.77 -13.04
N LEU A 108 9.48 -10.89 -13.24
CA LEU A 108 8.57 -10.91 -14.39
C LEU A 108 9.04 -9.92 -15.45
N THR A 109 9.68 -10.42 -16.49
CA THR A 109 10.31 -9.61 -17.55
C THR A 109 9.47 -9.44 -18.80
N THR A 110 8.38 -10.18 -18.93
CA THR A 110 7.49 -10.17 -20.10
C THR A 110 6.11 -9.69 -19.69
N ALA A 111 5.54 -8.75 -20.47
CA ALA A 111 4.17 -8.31 -20.28
C ALA A 111 3.19 -9.42 -20.73
N GLY A 112 2.08 -9.57 -20.03
CA GLY A 112 1.08 -10.58 -20.33
C GLY A 112 0.27 -10.99 -19.11
N THR A 113 -0.63 -11.95 -19.30
CA THR A 113 -1.41 -12.56 -18.23
C THR A 113 -0.97 -14.01 -18.07
N PHE A 114 -0.47 -14.34 -16.89
CA PHE A 114 0.10 -15.64 -16.58
C PHE A 114 -0.78 -16.35 -15.55
N ALA A 115 -1.42 -17.45 -15.95
CA ALA A 115 -2.03 -18.36 -14.99
C ALA A 115 -0.93 -19.14 -14.28
N TYR A 116 -1.07 -19.35 -12.98
CA TYR A 116 -0.11 -20.12 -12.19
C TYR A 116 -0.81 -21.10 -11.25
N ARG A 117 -0.07 -22.08 -10.78
CA ARG A 117 -0.54 -23.09 -9.83
C ARG A 117 0.60 -23.58 -8.92
N CYS A 118 0.21 -24.31 -7.88
CA CYS A 118 1.13 -25.20 -7.17
C CYS A 118 1.19 -26.55 -7.89
N ASN A 119 2.39 -27.04 -8.19
CA ASN A 119 2.55 -28.34 -8.86
C ASN A 119 2.32 -29.51 -7.90
N ILE A 120 2.46 -29.30 -6.57
CA ILE A 120 2.23 -30.32 -5.54
C ILE A 120 0.73 -30.40 -5.21
N HIS A 121 0.03 -29.26 -5.20
CA HIS A 121 -1.39 -29.14 -4.86
C HIS A 121 -2.14 -28.43 -6.01
N PRO A 122 -2.55 -29.14 -7.06
CA PRO A 122 -3.05 -28.53 -8.31
C PRO A 122 -4.32 -27.69 -8.18
N SER A 123 -5.08 -27.84 -7.08
CA SER A 123 -6.25 -26.99 -6.77
C SER A 123 -5.86 -25.54 -6.40
N MET A 124 -4.61 -25.32 -6.00
CA MET A 124 -4.09 -23.99 -5.71
C MET A 124 -3.71 -23.27 -7.00
N THR A 125 -4.51 -22.32 -7.41
CA THR A 125 -4.35 -21.58 -8.66
C THR A 125 -4.47 -20.07 -8.46
N GLY A 126 -3.91 -19.31 -9.39
CA GLY A 126 -4.03 -17.85 -9.41
C GLY A 126 -3.60 -17.26 -10.77
N THR A 127 -3.53 -15.93 -10.82
CA THR A 127 -3.17 -15.20 -12.05
C THR A 127 -2.26 -14.02 -11.72
N VAL A 128 -1.22 -13.82 -12.50
CA VAL A 128 -0.42 -12.59 -12.49
C VAL A 128 -0.63 -11.84 -13.79
N VAL A 129 -0.95 -10.56 -13.70
CA VAL A 129 -1.05 -9.63 -14.83
C VAL A 129 0.16 -8.71 -14.82
N VAL A 130 0.97 -8.76 -15.87
CA VAL A 130 2.17 -7.92 -16.05
C VAL A 130 1.89 -6.87 -17.12
N ARG A 131 1.99 -5.61 -16.76
CA ARG A 131 1.72 -4.45 -17.64
C ARG A 131 2.97 -3.64 -17.93
#